data_3d0af92fdc0f4bf111ebfef0a108c239
#
_entry.id   3d0af92fdc0f4bf111ebfef0a108c239
#
_cell.length_a   1.000
_cell.length_b   1.000
_cell.length_c   1.000
_cell.angle_alpha   90.00
_cell.angle_beta   90.00
_cell.angle_gamma   90.00
#
_symmetry.space_group_name_H-M   'P 1'
#
loop_
_entity.id
_entity.type
_entity.pdbx_description
1 polymer ?
#
loop_
_entity_poly.entity_id
_entity_poly.type
_entity_poly.pdbx_seq_one_letter_code
_entity_poly.pdbx_strand_id
1 'polypeptide(L)'
;MCRRTTVFDPSTTGLERNLNKEALGANIKRIIEFLSLHNYNQEISTVILRNLKDYDFESIVRFLFRLIDPNIHFESNIKEDFPRIMHMLGYPTQFKKSAMNSINSPFNLPTFIAAIKWLTQVVDVYISGGV
;
A
#
# COMPACT_ATOMS: atom_id res chain seq x y z
N MET A 1 31.30 9.67 13.18
CA MET A 1 31.18 9.27 12.82
C MET A 1 30.92 9.07 12.06
N CYS A 2 30.74 9.12 11.96
CA CYS A 2 30.46 8.76 11.35
C CYS A 2 30.04 8.58 10.83
N ARG A 3 29.90 8.74 10.82
CA ARG A 3 29.52 8.53 10.48
C ARG A 3 28.92 8.36 9.87
N ARG A 4 28.76 8.58 9.81
CA ARG A 4 28.26 8.45 9.30
C ARG A 4 27.98 8.47 8.43
N THR A 5 28.32 8.58 8.63
CA THR A 5 28.10 8.85 7.78
C THR A 5 27.57 8.70 6.78
N THR A 6 27.19 9.09 6.86
CA THR A 6 26.58 8.72 5.79
C THR A 6 27.35 8.71 4.58
N VAL A 7 28.41 8.27 4.59
CA VAL A 7 29.16 8.03 3.40
C VAL A 7 28.34 7.17 2.47
N PHE A 8 28.12 7.65 1.27
CA PHE A 8 27.39 6.91 0.29
C PHE A 8 28.25 5.76 -0.23
N ASP A 9 27.82 4.55 0.04
CA ASP A 9 28.52 3.34 -0.32
C ASP A 9 27.67 2.59 -1.34
N PRO A 10 28.17 2.34 -2.56
CA PRO A 10 27.41 1.58 -3.56
C PRO A 10 26.95 0.21 -3.08
N SER A 11 27.72 -0.46 -2.23
CA SER A 11 27.29 -1.74 -1.69
C SER A 11 26.09 -1.59 -0.78
N THR A 12 26.02 -0.48 -0.04
CA THR A 12 24.84 -0.17 0.77
C THR A 12 23.61 0.02 -0.11
N THR A 13 23.78 0.71 -1.23
CA THR A 13 22.69 0.90 -2.19
C THR A 13 22.18 -0.42 -2.71
N GLY A 14 23.08 -1.38 -3.03
CA GLY A 14 22.69 -2.69 -3.47
C GLY A 14 21.93 -3.46 -2.42
N LEU A 15 22.39 -3.37 -1.17
CA LEU A 15 21.73 -4.00 -0.05
C LEU A 15 20.31 -3.43 0.15
N GLU A 16 20.18 -2.12 0.06
CA GLU A 16 18.88 -1.47 0.20
C GLU A 16 17.89 -1.98 -0.86
N ARG A 17 18.36 -2.13 -2.10
CA ARG A 17 17.51 -2.66 -3.16
C ARG A 17 17.04 -4.07 -2.87
N ASN A 18 17.92 -4.92 -2.36
CA ASN A 18 17.57 -6.28 -2.00
C ASN A 18 16.57 -6.31 -0.84
N LEU A 19 16.78 -5.48 0.17
CA LEU A 19 15.86 -5.39 1.30
C LEU A 19 14.50 -4.87 0.84
N ASN A 20 14.48 -3.91 -0.08
CA ASN A 20 13.22 -3.39 -0.61
C ASN A 20 12.48 -4.44 -1.42
N LYS A 21 13.20 -5.27 -2.17
CA LYS A 21 12.59 -6.37 -2.90
C LYS A 21 11.96 -7.38 -1.96
N GLU A 22 12.67 -7.74 -0.89
CA GLU A 22 12.15 -8.66 0.10
C GLU A 22 10.94 -8.09 0.81
N ALA A 23 11.01 -6.80 1.16
CA ALA A 23 9.87 -6.13 1.79
C ALA A 23 8.67 -6.09 0.86
N LEU A 24 8.91 -5.82 -0.42
CA LEU A 24 7.82 -5.79 -1.40
C LEU A 24 7.14 -7.16 -1.48
N GLY A 25 7.93 -8.24 -1.60
CA GLY A 25 7.37 -9.58 -1.65
C GLY A 25 6.60 -9.94 -0.41
N ALA A 26 7.14 -9.61 0.76
CA ALA A 26 6.48 -9.88 2.03
C ALA A 26 5.17 -9.11 2.16
N ASN A 27 5.18 -7.84 1.74
CA ASN A 27 3.98 -7.01 1.79
C ASN A 27 2.90 -7.55 0.85
N ILE A 28 3.29 -7.97 -0.34
CA ILE A 28 2.35 -8.56 -1.30
C ILE A 28 1.72 -9.82 -0.71
N LYS A 29 2.52 -10.68 -0.12
CA LYS A 29 2.03 -11.90 0.48
C LYS A 29 1.02 -11.58 1.60
N ARG A 30 1.34 -10.61 2.44
CA ARG A 30 0.45 -10.20 3.52
C ARG A 30 -0.87 -9.68 2.98
N ILE A 31 -0.84 -8.87 1.93
CA ILE A 31 -2.05 -8.34 1.31
C ILE A 31 -2.92 -9.47 0.77
N ILE A 32 -2.32 -10.43 0.08
CA ILE A 32 -3.05 -11.55 -0.48
C ILE A 32 -3.71 -12.36 0.63
N GLU A 33 -2.96 -12.66 1.68
CA GLU A 33 -3.50 -13.41 2.81
C GLU A 33 -4.68 -12.68 3.45
N PHE A 34 -4.53 -11.37 3.63
CA PHE A 34 -5.58 -10.57 4.23
C PHE A 34 -6.84 -10.56 3.37
N LEU A 35 -6.68 -10.29 2.08
CA LEU A 35 -7.83 -10.22 1.17
C LEU A 35 -8.53 -11.57 1.05
N SER A 36 -7.77 -12.65 1.03
CA SER A 36 -8.35 -13.99 1.00
C SER A 36 -9.12 -14.29 2.26
N LEU A 37 -8.59 -13.90 3.39
CA LEU A 37 -9.25 -14.13 4.69
C LEU A 37 -10.56 -13.37 4.80
N HIS A 38 -10.63 -12.18 4.19
CA HIS A 38 -11.82 -11.33 4.30
C HIS A 38 -12.75 -11.45 3.10
N ASN A 39 -12.57 -12.48 2.29
CA ASN A 39 -13.49 -12.80 1.19
C ASN A 39 -13.55 -11.71 0.12
N TYR A 40 -12.40 -11.14 -0.20
CA TYR A 40 -12.33 -10.20 -1.32
C TYR A 40 -12.86 -10.91 -2.57
N ASN A 41 -13.79 -10.26 -3.27
CA ASN A 41 -14.56 -10.93 -4.30
C ASN A 41 -14.00 -10.77 -5.72
N GLN A 42 -12.78 -10.27 -5.84
CA GLN A 42 -12.12 -10.16 -7.13
C GLN A 42 -10.91 -11.10 -7.15
N GLU A 43 -10.42 -11.35 -8.34
CA GLU A 43 -9.21 -12.16 -8.47
C GLU A 43 -8.02 -11.42 -7.88
N ILE A 44 -7.18 -12.16 -7.15
CA ILE A 44 -5.99 -11.56 -6.52
C ILE A 44 -4.84 -12.56 -6.60
N SER A 45 -3.66 -12.06 -6.94
CA SER A 45 -2.47 -12.91 -7.04
C SER A 45 -1.23 -12.03 -6.95
N THR A 46 -0.07 -12.69 -6.80
CA THR A 46 1.21 -11.99 -6.83
C THR A 46 1.39 -11.24 -8.15
N VAL A 47 0.99 -11.86 -9.26
CA VAL A 47 1.13 -11.24 -10.57
C VAL A 47 0.31 -9.95 -10.64
N ILE A 48 -0.92 -9.99 -10.14
CA ILE A 48 -1.79 -8.81 -10.16
C ILE A 48 -1.18 -7.68 -9.32
N LEU A 49 -0.69 -8.00 -8.13
CA LEU A 49 -0.14 -6.96 -7.26
C LEU A 49 1.19 -6.43 -7.76
N ARG A 50 1.99 -7.25 -8.44
CA ARG A 50 3.25 -6.78 -9.01
C ARG A 50 3.07 -5.93 -10.26
N ASN A 51 1.88 -6.00 -10.87
CA ASN A 51 1.53 -5.22 -12.06
C ASN A 51 0.20 -4.52 -11.81
N LEU A 52 0.12 -3.81 -10.69
CA LEU A 52 -1.12 -3.25 -10.18
C LEU A 52 -1.68 -2.18 -11.11
N LYS A 53 -2.80 -2.48 -11.72
CA LYS A 53 -3.48 -1.55 -12.61
C LYS A 53 -4.39 -0.63 -11.81
N ASP A 54 -4.79 0.48 -12.43
CA ASP A 54 -5.62 1.46 -11.73
C ASP A 54 -6.90 0.83 -11.17
N TYR A 55 -7.56 -0.03 -11.94
CA TYR A 55 -8.82 -0.61 -11.46
C TYR A 55 -8.58 -1.64 -10.35
N ASP A 56 -7.47 -2.37 -10.38
CA ASP A 56 -7.14 -3.29 -9.29
C ASP A 56 -6.86 -2.50 -8.00
N PHE A 57 -6.09 -1.43 -8.12
CA PHE A 57 -5.80 -0.56 -6.99
C PHE A 57 -7.09 0.01 -6.40
N GLU A 58 -7.94 0.56 -7.26
CA GLU A 58 -9.21 1.14 -6.82
C GLU A 58 -10.09 0.11 -6.10
N SER A 59 -10.21 -1.08 -6.69
CA SER A 59 -11.04 -2.13 -6.13
C SER A 59 -10.55 -2.54 -4.74
N ILE A 60 -9.25 -2.74 -4.61
CA ILE A 60 -8.66 -3.18 -3.34
C ILE A 60 -8.82 -2.12 -2.27
N VAL A 61 -8.46 -0.87 -2.56
CA VAL A 61 -8.50 0.17 -1.53
C VAL A 61 -9.93 0.53 -1.14
N ARG A 62 -10.89 0.53 -2.08
CA ARG A 62 -12.28 0.76 -1.72
C ARG A 62 -12.81 -0.36 -0.83
N PHE A 63 -12.44 -1.60 -1.13
CA PHE A 63 -12.82 -2.73 -0.29
C PHE A 63 -12.29 -2.55 1.14
N LEU A 64 -11.01 -2.18 1.27
CA LEU A 64 -10.41 -2.00 2.59
C LEU A 64 -11.02 -0.82 3.34
N PHE A 65 -11.25 0.29 2.65
CA PHE A 65 -11.91 1.44 3.30
C PHE A 65 -13.30 1.09 3.79
N ARG A 66 -14.05 0.30 3.04
CA ARG A 66 -15.40 -0.12 3.45
C ARG A 66 -15.38 -1.09 4.62
N LEU A 67 -14.29 -1.83 4.80
CA LEU A 67 -14.16 -2.67 5.99
C LEU A 67 -13.96 -1.81 7.24
N ILE A 68 -13.32 -0.65 7.10
CA ILE A 68 -13.15 0.29 8.20
C ILE A 68 -14.47 1.01 8.47
N ASP A 69 -15.12 1.49 7.43
CA ASP A 69 -16.36 2.25 7.54
C ASP A 69 -17.27 1.88 6.37
N PRO A 70 -18.28 1.01 6.60
CA PRO A 70 -19.18 0.59 5.51
C PRO A 70 -19.92 1.74 4.85
N ASN A 71 -20.05 2.88 5.55
CA ASN A 71 -20.77 4.04 5.03
C ASN A 71 -19.82 5.12 4.52
N ILE A 72 -18.56 4.79 4.27
CA ILE A 72 -17.59 5.79 3.81
C ILE A 72 -18.05 6.41 2.50
N HIS A 73 -17.87 7.72 2.41
CA HIS A 73 -18.27 8.46 1.23
C HIS A 73 -17.06 8.73 0.34
N PHE A 74 -17.18 8.34 -0.92
CA PHE A 74 -16.17 8.63 -1.93
C PHE A 74 -16.63 9.83 -2.74
N GLU A 75 -15.92 10.96 -2.61
CA GLU A 75 -16.34 12.22 -3.17
C GLU A 75 -15.96 12.40 -4.63
N SER A 76 -14.92 11.68 -5.05
CA SER A 76 -14.34 11.88 -6.37
C SER A 76 -13.81 10.57 -6.88
N ASN A 77 -12.82 10.62 -7.80
CA ASN A 77 -12.16 9.41 -8.24
C ASN A 77 -11.14 8.96 -7.18
N ILE A 78 -10.69 7.72 -7.31
CA ILE A 78 -9.82 7.13 -6.28
C ILE A 78 -8.47 7.86 -6.19
N LYS A 79 -8.03 8.49 -7.27
CA LYS A 79 -6.75 9.20 -7.25
C LYS A 79 -6.79 10.42 -6.34
N GLU A 80 -7.97 10.97 -6.08
CA GLU A 80 -8.14 12.06 -5.14
C GLU A 80 -8.60 11.57 -3.79
N ASP A 81 -9.48 10.58 -3.75
CA ASP A 81 -10.00 10.05 -2.49
C ASP A 81 -8.94 9.31 -1.70
N PHE A 82 -8.08 8.55 -2.35
CA PHE A 82 -7.08 7.76 -1.64
C PHE A 82 -6.14 8.62 -0.77
N PRO A 83 -5.49 9.65 -1.34
CA PRO A 83 -4.63 10.49 -0.49
C PRO A 83 -5.40 11.16 0.65
N ARG A 84 -6.62 11.62 0.37
CA ARG A 84 -7.45 12.29 1.38
C ARG A 84 -7.80 11.34 2.53
N ILE A 85 -8.27 10.15 2.20
CA ILE A 85 -8.69 9.20 3.22
C ILE A 85 -7.49 8.68 4.01
N MET A 86 -6.37 8.40 3.32
CA MET A 86 -5.16 7.95 3.99
C MET A 86 -4.65 9.01 4.98
N HIS A 87 -4.72 10.28 4.60
CA HIS A 87 -4.35 11.36 5.50
C HIS A 87 -5.26 11.38 6.73
N MET A 88 -6.55 11.22 6.52
CA MET A 88 -7.52 11.18 7.62
C MET A 88 -7.25 10.01 8.57
N LEU A 89 -6.77 8.90 8.03
CA LEU A 89 -6.46 7.72 8.85
C LEU A 89 -5.11 7.83 9.56
N GLY A 90 -4.33 8.86 9.26
CA GLY A 90 -3.05 9.09 9.94
C GLY A 90 -1.84 8.52 9.22
N TYR A 91 -1.97 8.16 7.95
CA TYR A 91 -0.82 7.67 7.21
C TYR A 91 0.21 8.79 7.04
N PRO A 92 1.50 8.55 7.40
CA PRO A 92 2.46 9.65 7.47
C PRO A 92 2.94 10.18 6.11
N THR A 93 2.83 9.38 5.06
CA THR A 93 3.32 9.77 3.75
C THR A 93 2.23 10.43 2.94
N GLN A 94 2.57 11.54 2.27
CA GLN A 94 1.65 12.17 1.34
C GLN A 94 1.94 11.65 -0.07
N PHE A 95 0.89 11.47 -0.84
CA PHE A 95 1.00 10.93 -2.19
C PHE A 95 0.89 12.06 -3.19
N LYS A 96 1.93 12.21 -4.02
CA LYS A 96 1.92 13.23 -5.07
C LYS A 96 0.96 12.83 -6.18
N LYS A 97 0.38 13.82 -6.81
CA LYS A 97 -0.54 13.60 -7.92
C LYS A 97 0.13 12.81 -9.05
N SER A 98 1.40 13.11 -9.33
CA SER A 98 2.12 12.38 -10.37
C SER A 98 2.29 10.91 -10.02
N ALA A 99 2.50 10.59 -8.74
CA ALA A 99 2.62 9.20 -8.32
C ALA A 99 1.30 8.47 -8.50
N MET A 100 0.18 9.13 -8.20
CA MET A 100 -1.14 8.53 -8.39
C MET A 100 -1.43 8.20 -9.85
N ASN A 101 -0.76 8.85 -10.78
CA ASN A 101 -0.94 8.58 -12.21
C ASN A 101 -0.04 7.47 -12.74
N SER A 102 0.86 6.93 -11.92
CA SER A 102 1.76 5.86 -12.35
C SER A 102 2.02 4.91 -11.19
N ILE A 103 0.94 4.36 -10.64
CA ILE A 103 0.97 3.51 -9.45
C ILE A 103 1.84 2.28 -9.66
N ASN A 104 1.77 1.67 -10.85
CA ASN A 104 2.47 0.42 -11.10
C ASN A 104 3.86 0.61 -11.68
N SER A 105 4.39 1.83 -11.72
CA SER A 105 5.77 2.01 -12.16
C SER A 105 6.71 1.35 -11.15
N PRO A 106 7.88 0.85 -11.61
CA PRO A 106 8.81 0.20 -10.69
C PRO A 106 9.25 1.08 -9.53
N PHE A 107 9.26 2.39 -9.75
CA PHE A 107 9.63 3.34 -8.70
C PHE A 107 8.52 3.51 -7.66
N ASN A 108 7.27 3.57 -8.11
CA ASN A 108 6.13 3.88 -7.23
C ASN A 108 5.50 2.64 -6.61
N LEU A 109 5.54 1.51 -7.28
CA LEU A 109 4.82 0.32 -6.83
C LEU A 109 5.13 -0.08 -5.38
N PRO A 110 6.40 -0.12 -4.95
CA PRO A 110 6.68 -0.49 -3.56
C PRO A 110 6.02 0.44 -2.56
N THR A 111 5.93 1.73 -2.87
CA THR A 111 5.28 2.71 -2.00
C THR A 111 3.79 2.41 -1.86
N PHE A 112 3.11 2.13 -2.96
CA PHE A 112 1.67 1.85 -2.91
C PHE A 112 1.37 0.50 -2.29
N ILE A 113 2.20 -0.50 -2.54
CA ILE A 113 2.04 -1.80 -1.89
C ILE A 113 2.23 -1.67 -0.38
N ALA A 114 3.23 -0.90 0.06
CA ALA A 114 3.44 -0.66 1.48
C ALA A 114 2.24 0.07 2.11
N ALA A 115 1.66 1.01 1.37
CA ALA A 115 0.48 1.74 1.86
C ALA A 115 -0.72 0.80 2.01
N ILE A 116 -0.93 -0.08 1.04
CA ILE A 116 -2.04 -1.05 1.11
C ILE A 116 -1.81 -2.01 2.29
N LYS A 117 -0.59 -2.47 2.48
CA LYS A 117 -0.28 -3.33 3.61
C LYS A 117 -0.56 -2.63 4.94
N TRP A 118 -0.16 -1.36 5.05
CA TRP A 118 -0.47 -0.57 6.24
C TRP A 118 -1.97 -0.49 6.47
N LEU A 119 -2.73 -0.31 5.39
CA LEU A 119 -4.18 -0.23 5.46
C LEU A 119 -4.78 -1.53 5.98
N THR A 120 -4.24 -2.70 5.58
CA THR A 120 -4.72 -3.97 6.13
C THR A 120 -4.51 -4.03 7.63
N GLN A 121 -3.43 -3.45 8.14
CA GLN A 121 -3.17 -3.42 9.57
C GLN A 121 -4.18 -2.54 10.30
N VAL A 122 -4.55 -1.40 9.70
CA VAL A 122 -5.58 -0.53 10.27
C VAL A 122 -6.92 -1.27 10.32
N VAL A 123 -7.26 -2.00 9.25
CA VAL A 123 -8.50 -2.77 9.23
C VAL A 123 -8.49 -3.81 10.34
N ASP A 124 -7.38 -4.50 10.56
CA ASP A 124 -7.28 -5.47 11.64
C ASP A 124 -7.62 -4.84 13.00
N VAL A 125 -7.12 -3.66 13.26
CA VAL A 125 -7.40 -2.95 14.51
C VAL A 125 -8.90 -2.64 14.62
N TYR A 126 -9.52 -2.17 13.57
CA TYR A 126 -10.93 -1.85 13.58
C TYR A 126 -11.80 -3.08 13.74
N ILE A 127 -11.46 -4.16 13.07
CA ILE A 127 -12.23 -5.40 13.14
C ILE A 127 -12.08 -6.05 14.52
N SER A 128 -10.91 -5.93 15.14
CA SER A 128 -10.68 -6.47 16.49
C SER A 128 -11.40 -5.65 17.55
N GLY A 129 -12.15 -4.64 17.16
CA GLY A 129 -12.86 -3.82 18.12
C GLY A 129 -12.02 -2.72 18.73
N GLY A 130 -10.81 -2.53 18.22
CA GLY A 130 -9.92 -1.50 18.72
C GLY A 130 -9.45 -1.76 20.13
N VAL A 131 -9.51 -2.99 20.54
CA VAL A 131 -9.15 -3.36 21.91
C VAL A 131 -7.75 -3.87 21.97
#